data_f8e157bcd49c2b359e0b64d845f8d727
#
_entry.id   f8e157bcd49c2b359e0b64d845f8d727
#
_cell.length_a   1.000
_cell.length_b   1.000
_cell.length_c   1.000
_cell.angle_alpha   90.00
_cell.angle_beta   90.00
_cell.angle_gamma   90.00
#
_symmetry.space_group_name_H-M   'P 1'
#
loop_
_entity.id
_entity.type
_entity.pdbx_description
1 polymer ?
#
loop_
_entity_poly.entity_id
_entity_poly.type
_entity_poly.pdbx_seq_one_letter_code
_entity_poly.pdbx_strand_id
1 'polypeptide(L)'
;GIYKKLAEKRGTDVSSFEVKSLIGELDFVSKQLYQMEDVKQLMLEIADSYEKNPAMSESMDKQYGAGTAEYLGKAVREFYK
;
A
#
# COMPACT_ATOMS: atom_id res chain seq x y z
N GLY A 1 6.71 -5.34 10.02
CA GLY A 1 5.57 -5.67 9.17
C GLY A 1 5.74 -5.19 7.73
N ILE A 2 4.77 -5.50 6.90
CA ILE A 2 4.80 -5.17 5.48
C ILE A 2 4.82 -3.66 5.26
N TYR A 3 4.04 -2.91 6.03
CA TYR A 3 3.98 -1.45 5.87
C TYR A 3 5.33 -0.79 6.18
N LYS A 4 6.05 -1.28 7.16
CA LYS A 4 7.38 -0.75 7.49
C LYS A 4 8.35 -1.00 6.33
N LYS A 5 8.32 -2.20 5.77
CA LYS A 5 9.17 -2.54 4.62
C LYS A 5 8.85 -1.68 3.41
N LEU A 6 7.57 -1.44 3.14
CA LEU A 6 7.16 -0.55 2.04
C LEU A 6 7.60 0.88 2.30
N ALA A 7 7.48 1.37 3.54
CA ALA A 7 7.95 2.70 3.88
C ALA A 7 9.46 2.86 3.65
N GLU A 8 10.23 1.82 3.89
CA GLU A 8 11.68 1.82 3.64
C GLU A 8 12.01 1.90 2.14
N LYS A 9 11.07 1.55 1.28
CA LYS A 9 11.24 1.61 -0.18
C LYS A 9 10.84 2.96 -0.78
N ARG A 10 10.42 3.93 0.03
CA ARG A 10 10.04 5.26 -0.49
C ARG A 10 11.16 5.84 -1.35
N GLY A 11 10.77 6.46 -2.46
CA GLY A 11 11.72 7.02 -3.41
C GLY A 11 12.24 6.01 -4.42
N THR A 12 11.91 4.74 -4.29
CA THR A 12 12.26 3.73 -5.28
C THR A 12 11.10 3.50 -6.26
N ASP A 13 11.39 2.83 -7.37
CA ASP A 13 10.41 2.57 -8.41
C ASP A 13 9.33 1.61 -7.90
N VAL A 14 8.08 2.04 -7.95
CA VAL A 14 6.92 1.23 -7.50
C VAL A 14 6.69 0.01 -8.40
N SER A 15 7.28 -0.02 -9.61
CA SER A 15 7.17 -1.16 -10.50
C SER A 15 8.27 -2.19 -10.29
N SER A 16 9.19 -1.96 -9.35
CA SER A 16 10.26 -2.90 -9.06
C SER A 16 9.71 -4.22 -8.53
N PHE A 17 10.46 -5.29 -8.75
CA PHE A 17 10.08 -6.62 -8.28
C PHE A 17 9.90 -6.65 -6.76
N GLU A 18 10.78 -5.97 -6.03
CA GLU A 18 10.73 -5.95 -4.57
C GLU A 18 9.45 -5.29 -4.06
N VAL A 19 9.07 -4.15 -4.63
CA VAL A 19 7.85 -3.45 -4.23
C VAL A 19 6.63 -4.26 -4.62
N LYS A 20 6.59 -4.81 -5.83
CA LYS A 20 5.49 -5.66 -6.26
C LYS A 20 5.33 -6.89 -5.37
N SER A 21 6.44 -7.49 -4.94
CA SER A 21 6.39 -8.62 -4.02
C SER A 21 5.79 -8.25 -2.67
N LEU A 22 6.13 -7.06 -2.15
CA LEU A 22 5.56 -6.60 -0.89
C LEU A 22 4.06 -6.32 -1.00
N ILE A 23 3.63 -5.72 -2.10
CA ILE A 23 2.18 -5.51 -2.32
C ILE A 23 1.47 -6.85 -2.53
N GLY A 24 2.10 -7.80 -3.21
CA GLY A 24 1.55 -9.16 -3.36
C GLY A 24 1.37 -9.86 -2.02
N GLU A 25 2.32 -9.67 -1.11
CA GLU A 25 2.22 -10.16 0.27
C GLU A 25 1.04 -9.52 1.00
N LEU A 26 0.88 -8.22 0.85
CA LEU A 26 -0.22 -7.49 1.44
C LEU A 26 -1.57 -7.96 0.89
N ASP A 27 -1.63 -8.21 -0.43
CA ASP A 27 -2.81 -8.77 -1.09
C ASP A 27 -3.18 -10.12 -0.46
N PHE A 28 -2.20 -11.01 -0.34
CA PHE A 28 -2.40 -12.33 0.25
C PHE A 28 -2.89 -12.25 1.70
N VAL A 29 -2.23 -11.43 2.52
CA VAL A 29 -2.62 -11.26 3.92
C VAL A 29 -4.03 -10.69 4.03
N SER A 30 -4.39 -9.74 3.15
CA SER A 30 -5.73 -9.13 3.15
C SER A 30 -6.80 -10.16 2.80
N LYS A 31 -6.53 -11.05 1.85
CA LYS A 31 -7.44 -12.14 1.51
C LYS A 31 -7.72 -13.03 2.71
N GLN A 32 -6.70 -13.34 3.47
CA GLN A 32 -6.82 -14.16 4.68
C GLN A 32 -7.60 -13.42 5.77
N LEU A 33 -7.24 -12.17 6.01
CA LEU A 33 -7.81 -11.37 7.08
C LEU A 33 -9.30 -11.11 6.87
N TYR A 34 -9.68 -10.75 5.65
CA TYR A 34 -11.07 -10.40 5.31
C TYR A 34 -11.85 -11.58 4.75
N GLN A 35 -11.22 -12.75 4.61
CA GLN A 35 -11.85 -13.96 4.06
C GLN A 35 -12.47 -13.70 2.67
N MET A 36 -11.70 -13.03 1.81
CA MET A 36 -12.10 -12.68 0.45
C MET A 36 -11.20 -13.40 -0.56
N GLU A 37 -11.78 -13.82 -1.68
CA GLU A 37 -11.00 -14.43 -2.77
C GLU A 37 -10.28 -13.38 -3.60
N ASP A 38 -10.86 -12.19 -3.72
CA ASP A 38 -10.32 -11.09 -4.52
C ASP A 38 -10.40 -9.80 -3.70
N VAL A 39 -9.26 -9.14 -3.49
CA VAL A 39 -9.18 -7.90 -2.72
C VAL A 39 -8.79 -6.71 -3.57
N LYS A 40 -8.76 -6.85 -4.91
CA LYS A 40 -8.34 -5.76 -5.79
C LYS A 40 -9.13 -4.47 -5.53
N GLN A 41 -10.46 -4.56 -5.53
CA GLN A 41 -11.31 -3.39 -5.32
C GLN A 41 -11.05 -2.76 -3.96
N LEU A 42 -10.97 -3.58 -2.92
CA LEU A 42 -10.68 -3.11 -1.57
C LEU A 42 -9.34 -2.39 -1.51
N MET A 43 -8.30 -2.97 -2.10
CA MET A 43 -6.96 -2.38 -2.09
C MET A 43 -6.92 -1.05 -2.85
N LEU A 44 -7.63 -0.96 -3.98
CA LEU A 44 -7.69 0.29 -4.74
C LEU A 44 -8.45 1.38 -3.97
N GLU A 45 -9.49 1.02 -3.25
CA GLU A 45 -10.21 1.97 -2.39
C GLU A 45 -9.33 2.47 -1.25
N ILE A 46 -8.53 1.59 -0.66
CA ILE A 46 -7.57 1.98 0.38
C ILE A 46 -6.52 2.92 -0.20
N ALA A 47 -6.01 2.64 -1.39
CA ALA A 47 -5.05 3.51 -2.07
C ALA A 47 -5.63 4.90 -2.31
N ASP A 48 -6.88 4.97 -2.74
CA ASP A 48 -7.58 6.25 -2.91
C ASP A 48 -7.67 7.01 -1.58
N SER A 49 -7.98 6.32 -0.50
CA SER A 49 -8.07 6.94 0.82
C SER A 49 -6.74 7.51 1.27
N TYR A 50 -5.63 6.82 1.01
CA TYR A 50 -4.31 7.33 1.34
C TYR A 50 -3.97 8.62 0.59
N GLU A 51 -4.51 8.80 -0.61
CA GLU A 51 -4.24 10.01 -1.38
C GLU A 51 -5.22 11.14 -1.10
N LYS A 52 -6.48 10.82 -0.80
CA LYS A 52 -7.57 11.81 -0.73
C LYS A 52 -8.05 12.12 0.68
N ASN A 53 -7.79 11.25 1.65
CA ASN A 53 -8.23 11.46 3.02
C ASN A 53 -7.06 11.94 3.89
N PRO A 54 -7.03 13.24 4.25
CA PRO A 54 -5.91 13.79 5.02
C PRO A 54 -5.69 13.10 6.37
N ALA A 55 -6.75 12.68 7.04
CA ALA A 55 -6.62 11.99 8.32
C ALA A 55 -5.88 10.67 8.17
N MET A 56 -6.18 9.90 7.12
CA MET A 56 -5.50 8.63 6.85
C MET A 56 -4.06 8.84 6.42
N SER A 57 -3.81 9.80 5.53
CA SER A 57 -2.45 10.06 5.06
C SER A 57 -1.56 10.59 6.18
N GLU A 58 -2.08 11.47 7.01
CA GLU A 58 -1.33 12.00 8.15
C GLU A 58 -1.00 10.92 9.16
N SER A 59 -1.96 10.04 9.46
CA SER A 59 -1.75 8.93 10.38
C SER A 59 -0.67 7.98 9.87
N MET A 60 -0.71 7.62 8.61
CA MET A 60 0.28 6.74 7.99
C MET A 60 1.67 7.38 7.99
N ASP A 61 1.73 8.66 7.59
CA ASP A 61 3.00 9.38 7.51
C ASP A 61 3.60 9.61 8.90
N LYS A 62 2.76 9.83 9.90
CA LYS A 62 3.23 9.98 11.28
C LYS A 62 3.81 8.67 11.81
N GLN A 63 3.20 7.54 11.46
CA GLN A 63 3.61 6.24 11.96
C GLN A 63 4.86 5.71 11.25
N TYR A 64 4.96 5.91 9.93
CA TYR A 64 6.00 5.29 9.10
C TYR A 64 6.94 6.27 8.42
N GLY A 65 6.63 7.56 8.44
CA GLY A 65 7.47 8.61 7.84
C GLY A 65 6.75 9.35 6.71
N ALA A 66 7.15 10.61 6.52
CA ALA A 66 6.54 11.50 5.53
C ALA A 66 6.59 10.89 4.12
N GLY A 67 5.49 10.98 3.39
CA GLY A 67 5.38 10.48 2.02
C GLY A 67 4.99 9.02 1.91
N THR A 68 4.86 8.29 3.02
CA THR A 68 4.53 6.87 3.00
C THR A 68 3.15 6.61 2.41
N ALA A 69 2.14 7.39 2.79
CA ALA A 69 0.77 7.20 2.28
C ALA A 69 0.71 7.35 0.77
N GLU A 70 1.33 8.41 0.23
CA GLU A 70 1.37 8.63 -1.21
C GLU A 70 2.10 7.50 -1.93
N TYR A 71 3.23 7.08 -1.40
CA TYR A 71 4.02 6.00 -1.98
C TYR A 71 3.23 4.69 -2.01
N LEU A 72 2.55 4.36 -0.91
CA LEU A 72 1.70 3.16 -0.84
C LEU A 72 0.58 3.19 -1.86
N GLY A 73 -0.08 4.33 -2.01
CA GLY A 73 -1.14 4.49 -3.01
C GLY A 73 -0.63 4.20 -4.41
N LYS A 74 0.51 4.76 -4.77
CA LYS A 74 1.12 4.53 -6.08
C LYS A 74 1.54 3.07 -6.27
N ALA A 75 2.13 2.46 -5.26
CA ALA A 75 2.56 1.07 -5.32
C ALA A 75 1.38 0.10 -5.50
N VAL A 76 0.29 0.34 -4.78
CA VAL A 76 -0.92 -0.47 -4.90
C VAL A 76 -1.51 -0.36 -6.30
N ARG A 77 -1.63 0.86 -6.83
CA ARG A 77 -2.15 1.07 -8.19
C ARG A 77 -1.29 0.39 -9.24
N GLU A 78 0.02 0.46 -9.10
CA GLU A 78 0.93 -0.19 -10.04
C GLU A 78 0.77 -1.71 -10.01
N PHE A 79 0.61 -2.28 -8.82
CA PHE A 79 0.43 -3.73 -8.69
C PHE A 79 -0.82 -4.24 -9.41
N TYR A 80 -1.92 -3.50 -9.32
CA TYR A 80 -3.21 -3.90 -9.89
C TYR A 80 -3.46 -3.33 -11.29
N LYS A 81 -2.48 -2.73 -11.87
CA LYS A 81 -2.57 -2.11 -13.20
C LYS A 81 -2.90 -3.10 -14.32
#